data_d10238d1c454091ccc23d5fca20538b3
#
_entry.id   d10238d1c454091ccc23d5fca20538b3
#
_cell.length_a   1.000
_cell.length_b   1.000
_cell.length_c   1.000
_cell.angle_alpha   90.00
_cell.angle_beta   90.00
_cell.angle_gamma   90.00
#
_symmetry.space_group_name_H-M   'P 1'
#
loop_
_entity.id
_entity.type
_entity.pdbx_description
1 polymer ?
#
loop_
_entity_poly.entity_id
_entity_poly.type
_entity_poly.pdbx_seq_one_letter_code
_entity_poly.pdbx_strand_id
1 'polypeptide(L)'
;QKSLMLMEYLQKGEYEKVGKEVSLAVVGLDAEILRHEFSKVPDVYGEFQNVDKIKMMRIESGYQVIVFINFENYKAEYSFAYDENGKVVGIYFK
;
A
#
# COMPACT_ATOMS: atom_id res chain seq x y z
N GLN A 1 -6.67 -11.13 -2.76
CA GLN A 1 -6.46 -10.46 -1.48
C GLN A 1 -6.31 -8.96 -1.73
N LYS A 2 -7.02 -8.16 -0.95
CA LYS A 2 -7.14 -6.73 -1.20
C LYS A 2 -5.82 -5.98 -1.14
N SER A 3 -4.97 -6.31 -0.19
CA SER A 3 -3.69 -5.63 -0.03
C SER A 3 -2.75 -5.88 -1.20
N LEU A 4 -2.77 -7.09 -1.76
CA LEU A 4 -1.99 -7.39 -2.96
C LEU A 4 -2.49 -6.62 -4.16
N MET A 5 -3.80 -6.45 -4.28
CA MET A 5 -4.42 -5.67 -5.35
C MET A 5 -4.02 -4.19 -5.24
N LEU A 6 -4.08 -3.64 -4.03
CA LEU A 6 -3.69 -2.25 -3.80
C LEU A 6 -2.21 -2.03 -4.08
N MET A 7 -1.36 -2.96 -3.66
CA MET A 7 0.07 -2.90 -3.95
C MET A 7 0.32 -2.90 -5.46
N GLU A 8 -0.40 -3.75 -6.19
CA GLU A 8 -0.27 -3.80 -7.64
C GLU A 8 -0.68 -2.48 -8.28
N TYR A 9 -1.78 -1.86 -7.81
CA TYR A 9 -2.18 -0.55 -8.31
C TYR A 9 -1.10 0.50 -8.07
N LEU A 10 -0.50 0.51 -6.89
CA LEU A 10 0.58 1.44 -6.57
C LEU A 10 1.77 1.25 -7.49
N GLN A 11 2.14 0.01 -7.77
CA GLN A 11 3.26 -0.30 -8.65
C GLN A 11 3.00 0.10 -10.09
N LYS A 12 1.77 0.00 -10.55
CA LYS A 12 1.38 0.35 -11.92
C LYS A 12 1.05 1.83 -12.10
N GLY A 13 1.06 2.60 -11.02
CA GLY A 13 0.69 4.01 -11.08
C GLY A 13 -0.80 4.25 -11.18
N GLU A 14 -1.63 3.28 -10.84
CA GLU A 14 -3.08 3.39 -10.89
C GLU A 14 -3.63 3.94 -9.56
N TYR A 15 -3.18 5.15 -9.22
CA TYR A 15 -3.45 5.75 -7.91
C TYR A 15 -4.92 6.08 -7.67
N GLU A 16 -5.66 6.37 -8.73
CA GLU A 16 -7.09 6.67 -8.59
C GLU A 16 -7.88 5.44 -8.13
N LYS A 17 -7.45 4.25 -8.54
CA LYS A 17 -8.08 3.01 -8.09
C LYS A 17 -7.84 2.76 -6.61
N VAL A 18 -6.65 3.11 -6.12
CA VAL A 18 -6.35 3.05 -4.69
C VAL A 18 -7.22 4.04 -3.94
N GLY A 19 -7.33 5.26 -4.45
CA GLY A 19 -8.14 6.30 -3.82
C GLY A 19 -9.60 5.91 -3.59
N LYS A 20 -10.16 5.08 -4.45
CA LYS A 20 -11.53 4.61 -4.30
C LYS A 20 -11.72 3.69 -3.11
N GLU A 21 -10.64 3.07 -2.63
CA GLU A 21 -10.69 2.17 -1.48
C GLU A 21 -10.41 2.88 -0.16
N VAL A 22 -10.03 4.14 -0.20
CA VAL A 22 -9.73 4.94 0.99
C VAL A 22 -11.02 5.41 1.65
N SER A 23 -11.04 5.39 2.98
CA SER A 23 -12.17 5.89 3.76
C SER A 23 -12.40 7.36 3.49
N LEU A 24 -13.64 7.77 3.37
CA LEU A 24 -14.02 9.17 3.17
C LEU A 24 -13.63 10.07 4.36
N ALA A 25 -13.41 9.45 5.52
CA ALA A 25 -12.99 10.18 6.71
C ALA A 25 -11.51 10.54 6.70
N VAL A 26 -10.72 9.96 5.79
CA VAL A 26 -9.28 10.17 5.73
C VAL A 26 -8.96 11.28 4.73
N VAL A 27 -8.09 12.19 5.15
CA VAL A 27 -7.58 13.27 4.30
C VAL A 27 -6.11 12.96 4.00
N GLY A 28 -5.69 13.21 2.77
CA GLY A 28 -4.27 13.08 2.42
C GLY A 28 -3.88 11.79 1.73
N LEU A 29 -4.84 10.96 1.34
CA LEU A 29 -4.56 9.74 0.57
C LEU A 29 -5.24 9.77 -0.80
N ASP A 30 -5.25 10.94 -1.44
CA ASP A 30 -5.79 11.04 -2.79
C ASP A 30 -4.74 10.61 -3.83
N ALA A 31 -5.18 10.48 -5.07
CA ALA A 31 -4.34 9.98 -6.16
C ALA A 31 -3.08 10.82 -6.36
N GLU A 32 -3.18 12.13 -6.21
CA GLU A 32 -2.03 13.02 -6.42
C GLU A 32 -0.96 12.84 -5.35
N ILE A 33 -1.39 12.71 -4.10
CA ILE A 33 -0.47 12.47 -2.99
C ILE A 33 0.18 11.11 -3.13
N LEU A 34 -0.59 10.08 -3.50
CA LEU A 34 -0.06 8.75 -3.73
C LEU A 34 0.97 8.74 -4.86
N ARG A 35 0.71 9.49 -5.93
CA ARG A 35 1.68 9.62 -7.02
C ARG A 35 2.98 10.23 -6.53
N HIS A 36 2.90 11.29 -5.74
CA HIS A 36 4.07 11.95 -5.19
C HIS A 36 4.90 10.98 -4.32
N GLU A 37 4.23 10.19 -3.50
CA GLU A 37 4.92 9.28 -2.56
C GLU A 37 5.49 8.03 -3.24
N PHE A 38 4.80 7.48 -4.23
CA PHE A 38 5.12 6.14 -4.75
C PHE A 38 5.69 6.10 -6.16
N SER A 39 5.63 7.18 -6.93
CA SER A 39 6.08 7.16 -8.32
C SER A 39 7.57 6.89 -8.48
N LYS A 40 8.35 7.21 -7.47
CA LYS A 40 9.82 7.05 -7.51
C LYS A 40 10.30 5.72 -6.95
N VAL A 41 9.41 4.89 -6.45
CA VAL A 41 9.80 3.62 -5.85
C VAL A 41 10.60 2.74 -6.82
N PRO A 42 10.18 2.54 -8.08
CA PRO A 42 10.97 1.72 -9.00
C PRO A 42 12.37 2.30 -9.27
N ASP A 43 12.51 3.62 -9.26
CA ASP A 43 13.81 4.26 -9.52
C ASP A 43 14.80 4.03 -8.39
N VAL A 44 14.32 3.96 -7.16
CA VAL A 44 15.17 3.79 -5.97
C VAL A 44 15.38 2.32 -5.65
N TYR A 45 14.31 1.51 -5.71
CA TYR A 45 14.33 0.12 -5.23
C TYR A 45 14.56 -0.90 -6.35
N GLY A 46 14.42 -0.50 -7.62
CA GLY A 46 14.50 -1.40 -8.76
C GLY A 46 13.20 -2.10 -9.02
N GLU A 47 13.24 -3.13 -9.86
CA GLU A 47 12.05 -3.86 -10.23
C GLU A 47 11.54 -4.73 -9.09
N PHE A 48 10.23 -4.82 -8.99
CA PHE A 48 9.56 -5.75 -8.09
C PHE A 48 9.88 -7.18 -8.51
N GLN A 49 10.30 -8.01 -7.56
CA GLN A 49 10.62 -9.41 -7.82
C GLN A 49 9.51 -10.35 -7.34
N ASN A 50 9.19 -10.30 -6.06
CA ASN A 50 8.19 -11.18 -5.50
C ASN A 50 7.73 -10.69 -4.12
N VAL A 51 6.63 -11.28 -3.66
CA VAL A 51 6.15 -11.10 -2.28
C VAL A 51 6.80 -12.17 -1.43
N ASP A 52 7.47 -11.75 -0.36
CA ASP A 52 8.14 -12.65 0.57
C ASP A 52 7.13 -13.27 1.54
N LYS A 53 6.37 -12.43 2.23
CA LYS A 53 5.34 -12.89 3.17
C LYS A 53 4.33 -11.77 3.43
N ILE A 54 3.21 -12.14 4.02
CA ILE A 54 2.15 -11.21 4.42
C ILE A 54 1.83 -11.47 5.88
N LYS A 55 1.77 -10.40 6.68
CA LYS A 55 1.33 -10.46 8.07
C LYS A 55 0.06 -9.66 8.24
N MET A 56 -0.82 -10.14 9.10
CA MET A 56 -2.04 -9.44 9.44
C MET A 56 -2.10 -9.32 10.96
N MET A 57 -2.47 -8.14 11.45
CA MET A 57 -2.64 -7.93 12.88
C MET A 57 -3.87 -7.07 13.15
N ARG A 58 -4.50 -7.35 14.28
CA ARG A 58 -5.64 -6.56 14.74
C ARG A 58 -5.13 -5.27 15.36
N ILE A 59 -5.80 -4.17 15.03
CA ILE A 59 -5.53 -2.88 15.66
C ILE A 59 -6.84 -2.37 16.27
N GLU A 60 -6.75 -1.29 17.04
CA GLU A 60 -7.89 -0.80 17.81
C GLU A 60 -9.16 -0.59 16.99
N SER A 61 -9.04 0.02 15.82
CA SER A 61 -10.19 0.39 15.00
C SER A 61 -10.34 -0.42 13.72
N GLY A 62 -9.65 -1.57 13.63
CA GLY A 62 -9.73 -2.40 12.43
C GLY A 62 -8.59 -3.41 12.39
N TYR A 63 -7.86 -3.43 11.29
CA TYR A 63 -6.72 -4.34 11.16
C TYR A 63 -5.67 -3.75 10.22
N GLN A 64 -4.46 -4.29 10.29
CA GLN A 64 -3.34 -3.86 9.48
C GLN A 64 -2.76 -5.08 8.74
N VAL A 65 -2.47 -4.89 7.47
CA VAL A 65 -1.84 -5.92 6.65
C VAL A 65 -0.49 -5.38 6.19
N ILE A 66 0.56 -6.16 6.44
CA ILE A 66 1.92 -5.80 6.05
C ILE A 66 2.37 -6.79 4.98
N VAL A 67 2.70 -6.29 3.80
CA VAL A 67 3.18 -7.09 2.68
C VAL A 67 4.68 -6.88 2.56
N PHE A 68 5.46 -7.93 2.84
CA PHE A 68 6.91 -7.89 2.72
C PHE A 68 7.29 -8.28 1.31
N ILE A 69 8.06 -7.44 0.66
CA ILE A 69 8.38 -7.62 -0.76
C ILE A 69 9.87 -7.54 -1.02
N ASN A 70 10.30 -8.20 -2.07
CA ASN A 70 11.66 -8.14 -2.55
C ASN A 70 11.67 -7.35 -3.86
N PHE A 71 12.45 -6.28 -3.88
CA PHE A 71 12.79 -5.55 -5.09
C PHE A 71 14.18 -5.98 -5.54
N GLU A 72 14.53 -5.60 -6.73
CA GLU A 72 15.84 -5.93 -7.31
C GLU A 72 17.01 -5.54 -6.41
N ASN A 73 16.95 -4.37 -5.81
CA ASN A 73 18.05 -3.82 -5.02
C ASN A 73 17.82 -3.84 -3.51
N TYR A 74 16.57 -3.93 -3.07
CA TYR A 74 16.23 -3.78 -1.65
C TYR A 74 15.03 -4.63 -1.27
N LYS A 75 14.95 -4.94 0.02
CA LYS A 75 13.73 -5.47 0.62
C LYS A 75 12.95 -4.29 1.17
N ALA A 76 11.64 -4.36 1.05
CA ALA A 76 10.76 -3.30 1.53
C ALA A 76 9.45 -3.89 2.03
N GLU A 77 8.61 -3.04 2.62
CA GLU A 77 7.29 -3.47 3.05
C GLU A 77 6.25 -2.40 2.79
N TYR A 78 5.08 -2.83 2.30
CA TYR A 78 3.88 -2.00 2.22
C TYR A 78 2.99 -2.36 3.40
N SER A 79 2.49 -1.36 4.09
CA SER A 79 1.59 -1.57 5.20
C SER A 79 0.28 -0.84 4.92
N PHE A 80 -0.83 -1.57 5.00
CA PHE A 80 -2.16 -1.02 4.78
C PHE A 80 -2.98 -1.17 6.04
N ALA A 81 -3.49 -0.06 6.56
CA ALA A 81 -4.39 -0.08 7.69
C ALA A 81 -5.82 0.07 7.19
N TYR A 82 -6.72 -0.75 7.72
CA TYR A 82 -8.12 -0.79 7.31
C TYR A 82 -9.01 -0.54 8.52
N ASP A 83 -10.15 0.12 8.28
CA ASP A 83 -11.17 0.25 9.31
C ASP A 83 -12.05 -1.00 9.33
N GLU A 84 -13.05 -1.02 10.21
CA GLU A 84 -13.93 -2.17 10.37
C GLU A 84 -14.81 -2.44 9.15
N ASN A 85 -14.96 -1.44 8.28
CA ASN A 85 -15.70 -1.59 7.03
C ASN A 85 -14.82 -2.04 5.85
N GLY A 86 -13.54 -2.25 6.11
CA GLY A 86 -12.59 -2.67 5.09
C GLY A 86 -12.08 -1.55 4.21
N LYS A 87 -12.30 -0.30 4.60
CA LYS A 87 -11.76 0.84 3.87
C LYS A 87 -10.37 1.19 4.37
N VAL A 88 -9.51 1.65 3.46
CA VAL A 88 -8.13 2.01 3.79
C VAL A 88 -8.11 3.30 4.59
N VAL A 89 -7.43 3.29 5.72
CA VAL A 89 -7.22 4.48 6.55
C VAL A 89 -5.76 4.86 6.69
N GLY A 90 -4.85 4.05 6.19
CA GLY A 90 -3.43 4.37 6.18
C GLY A 90 -2.67 3.51 5.20
N ILE A 91 -1.65 4.09 4.56
CA ILE A 91 -0.76 3.38 3.65
C ILE A 91 0.66 3.82 4.01
N TYR A 92 1.52 2.86 4.31
CA TYR A 92 2.90 3.12 4.71
C TYR A 92 3.85 2.28 3.89
N PHE A 93 5.05 2.81 3.66
CA PHE A 93 6.09 2.14 2.90
C PHE A 93 7.43 2.35 3.60
N LYS A 94 8.16 1.28 3.78
CA LYS A 94 9.51 1.33 4.39
C LYS A 94 10.55 0.71 3.49
#